data_6f03844e8f75acc28c6d5f7f057dda30
#
_entry.id   6f03844e8f75acc28c6d5f7f057dda30
#
_cell.length_a   1.000
_cell.length_b   1.000
_cell.length_c   1.000
_cell.angle_alpha   90.00
_cell.angle_beta   90.00
_cell.angle_gamma   90.00
#
_symmetry.space_group_name_H-M   'P 1'
#
loop_
_entity.id
_entity.type
_entity.pdbx_description
1 polymer ?
#
loop_
_entity_poly.entity_id
_entity_poly.type
_entity_poly.pdbx_seq_one_letter_code
_entity_poly.pdbx_strand_id
1 'polypeptide(L)'
;MAKKILVVGGGGREHAIIKALKKSPDCGEIWCAPGNGGISYDAKCKNIKATDVETMVAFAAEEKFDYVVVAQDDPLALGMVDALAAVGIPAFGPDKAAARIEASKVFSKDLMKKYGIPTADYATFDDPAKVMDYIKAKGKYPVVIKADGLALGKGVLICENEEQAADGVKEIMLDKKFGASGNHVVVEEFLTGPEVSVLSFTDGKVVKPMVSSMDHKRANDHDTGLNTGGMGTVAPNPYYTPAIAAECMEKIFLPTIQAMNAEGCPFKGCLYFGLMLTPDGPKVIEYNCRFGDPETQVVLPLLESDLLKIMTACTEGTLADTEVKFSEGAACCVILASGGYPVSYEKGKPISGLTNGQLEGESNITVYHSGTALREDGTLVTNGGRVLGVTAAAPRLTAAITQAYAAAEKISFEKLHKRTDIGMRALKAIA
;
A
#
# COMPACT_ATOMS: atom_id res chain seq x y z
N MET A 1 -15.03 24.24 12.55
CA MET A 1 -14.62 23.57 13.83
C MET A 1 -13.66 22.46 13.46
N ALA A 2 -12.60 22.27 14.26
CA ALA A 2 -11.66 21.20 14.03
C ALA A 2 -12.32 19.81 14.16
N LYS A 3 -12.08 18.91 13.21
CA LYS A 3 -12.75 17.61 13.11
C LYS A 3 -12.15 16.58 14.05
N LYS A 4 -12.98 15.76 14.66
CA LYS A 4 -12.60 14.52 15.37
C LYS A 4 -12.53 13.38 14.35
N ILE A 5 -11.34 12.78 14.20
CA ILE A 5 -11.04 11.84 13.10
C ILE A 5 -10.68 10.48 13.66
N LEU A 6 -11.21 9.42 13.05
CA LEU A 6 -10.81 8.03 13.29
C LEU A 6 -10.02 7.51 12.07
N VAL A 7 -8.82 6.96 12.29
CA VAL A 7 -8.04 6.23 11.29
C VAL A 7 -8.13 4.73 11.59
N VAL A 8 -8.64 3.96 10.64
CA VAL A 8 -8.81 2.51 10.78
C VAL A 8 -7.57 1.79 10.27
N GLY A 9 -6.93 1.04 11.15
CA GLY A 9 -5.71 0.29 10.89
C GLY A 9 -4.67 0.49 11.98
N GLY A 10 -3.45 0.00 11.78
CA GLY A 10 -2.40 0.08 12.80
C GLY A 10 -1.00 -0.20 12.26
N GLY A 11 -0.75 0.11 10.99
CA GLY A 11 0.55 -0.04 10.34
C GLY A 11 1.30 1.27 10.12
N GLY A 12 2.43 1.18 9.44
CA GLY A 12 3.25 2.34 9.07
C GLY A 12 2.53 3.33 8.16
N ARG A 13 1.69 2.83 7.27
CA ARG A 13 0.80 3.60 6.41
C ARG A 13 -0.16 4.47 7.22
N GLU A 14 -0.85 3.88 8.19
CA GLU A 14 -1.77 4.60 9.08
C GLU A 14 -1.03 5.65 9.91
N HIS A 15 0.17 5.32 10.40
CA HIS A 15 1.00 6.28 11.12
C HIS A 15 1.41 7.47 10.23
N ALA A 16 1.77 7.22 8.96
CA ALA A 16 2.10 8.28 8.01
C ALA A 16 0.88 9.18 7.70
N ILE A 17 -0.30 8.58 7.55
CA ILE A 17 -1.56 9.32 7.38
C ILE A 17 -1.84 10.19 8.61
N ILE A 18 -1.72 9.66 9.83
CA ILE A 18 -1.94 10.41 11.08
C ILE A 18 -0.99 11.61 11.16
N LYS A 19 0.31 11.41 10.89
CA LYS A 19 1.29 12.51 10.91
C LYS A 19 1.00 13.58 9.86
N ALA A 20 0.48 13.20 8.69
CA ALA A 20 0.07 14.16 7.66
C ALA A 20 -1.21 14.91 8.05
N LEU A 21 -2.22 14.21 8.60
CA LEU A 21 -3.47 14.81 9.08
C LEU A 21 -3.23 15.84 10.20
N LYS A 22 -2.29 15.57 11.10
CA LYS A 22 -1.92 16.51 12.20
C LYS A 22 -1.41 17.88 11.69
N LYS A 23 -0.98 17.98 10.44
CA LYS A 23 -0.55 19.25 9.84
C LYS A 23 -1.74 20.12 9.42
N SER A 24 -2.94 19.55 9.29
CA SER A 24 -4.13 20.30 8.91
C SER A 24 -4.64 21.16 10.07
N PRO A 25 -4.94 22.46 9.87
CA PRO A 25 -5.56 23.31 10.88
C PRO A 25 -7.01 22.87 11.20
N ASP A 26 -7.64 22.14 10.29
CA ASP A 26 -8.99 21.61 10.45
C ASP A 26 -9.02 20.24 11.16
N CYS A 27 -7.84 19.69 11.49
CA CYS A 27 -7.71 18.46 12.24
C CYS A 27 -7.68 18.77 13.76
N GLY A 28 -8.64 18.22 14.49
CA GLY A 28 -8.72 18.31 15.94
C GLY A 28 -8.14 17.07 16.62
N GLU A 29 -9.02 16.25 17.18
CA GLU A 29 -8.64 15.02 17.86
C GLU A 29 -8.51 13.86 16.85
N ILE A 30 -7.42 13.08 16.95
CA ILE A 30 -7.23 11.88 16.13
C ILE A 30 -7.26 10.64 17.00
N TRP A 31 -8.02 9.65 16.56
CA TRP A 31 -8.01 8.28 17.07
C TRP A 31 -7.52 7.30 16.02
N CYS A 32 -7.01 6.17 16.46
CA CYS A 32 -6.59 5.08 15.58
C CYS A 32 -7.07 3.75 16.16
N ALA A 33 -7.61 2.87 15.30
CA ALA A 33 -8.09 1.56 15.75
C ALA A 33 -7.68 0.45 14.75
N PRO A 34 -6.91 -0.55 15.21
CA PRO A 34 -6.43 -0.76 16.59
C PRO A 34 -5.26 0.16 16.99
N GLY A 35 -4.55 0.78 16.02
CA GLY A 35 -3.31 1.50 16.27
C GLY A 35 -2.13 0.57 16.59
N ASN A 36 -1.05 1.14 17.10
CA ASN A 36 0.15 0.42 17.57
C ASN A 36 0.90 1.23 18.65
N GLY A 37 2.01 0.68 19.16
CA GLY A 37 2.78 1.32 20.22
C GLY A 37 3.30 2.71 19.89
N GLY A 38 3.74 2.94 18.64
CA GLY A 38 4.24 4.26 18.23
C GLY A 38 3.13 5.24 17.87
N ILE A 39 2.03 4.76 17.27
CA ILE A 39 0.86 5.60 16.96
C ILE A 39 0.27 6.20 18.24
N SER A 40 0.38 5.52 19.38
CA SER A 40 -0.14 6.01 20.66
C SER A 40 0.50 7.31 21.16
N TYR A 41 1.67 7.70 20.62
CA TYR A 41 2.28 9.01 20.89
C TYR A 41 1.66 10.14 20.07
N ASP A 42 0.98 9.80 18.97
CA ASP A 42 0.42 10.76 18.01
C ASP A 42 -1.11 10.82 17.98
N ALA A 43 -1.77 9.74 18.39
CA ALA A 43 -3.22 9.57 18.38
C ALA A 43 -3.69 8.71 19.55
N LYS A 44 -4.96 8.86 19.95
CA LYS A 44 -5.57 7.93 20.91
C LYS A 44 -5.83 6.59 20.22
N CYS A 45 -5.40 5.50 20.84
CA CYS A 45 -5.61 4.16 20.29
C CYS A 45 -6.79 3.44 20.97
N LYS A 46 -7.60 2.76 20.15
CA LYS A 46 -8.70 1.90 20.64
C LYS A 46 -8.52 0.50 20.08
N ASN A 47 -8.40 -0.49 20.95
CA ASN A 47 -8.18 -1.87 20.53
C ASN A 47 -9.47 -2.50 19.92
N ILE A 48 -9.76 -2.12 18.68
CA ILE A 48 -10.80 -2.72 17.84
C ILE A 48 -10.12 -3.22 16.58
N LYS A 49 -10.36 -4.48 16.20
CA LYS A 49 -9.77 -5.04 14.96
C LYS A 49 -10.31 -4.28 13.74
N ALA A 50 -9.44 -3.95 12.80
CA ALA A 50 -9.83 -3.23 11.57
C ALA A 50 -10.91 -3.97 10.76
N THR A 51 -10.95 -5.31 10.84
CA THR A 51 -11.95 -6.16 10.16
C THR A 51 -13.27 -6.31 10.91
N ASP A 52 -13.35 -5.83 12.15
CA ASP A 52 -14.60 -5.83 12.94
C ASP A 52 -15.43 -4.58 12.59
N VAL A 53 -16.11 -4.66 11.46
CA VAL A 53 -16.88 -3.53 10.89
C VAL A 53 -17.98 -3.07 11.84
N GLU A 54 -18.72 -4.00 12.45
CA GLU A 54 -19.85 -3.69 13.33
C GLU A 54 -19.40 -2.91 14.57
N THR A 55 -18.39 -3.43 15.29
CA THR A 55 -17.85 -2.76 16.49
C THR A 55 -17.21 -1.42 16.13
N MET A 56 -16.50 -1.34 14.99
CA MET A 56 -15.86 -0.10 14.55
C MET A 56 -16.88 1.00 14.24
N VAL A 57 -17.95 0.68 13.53
CA VAL A 57 -19.02 1.62 13.18
C VAL A 57 -19.80 2.06 14.43
N ALA A 58 -20.10 1.13 15.35
CA ALA A 58 -20.74 1.45 16.63
C ALA A 58 -19.87 2.42 17.45
N PHE A 59 -18.58 2.14 17.56
CA PHE A 59 -17.62 3.03 18.22
C PHE A 59 -17.55 4.41 17.56
N ALA A 60 -17.52 4.45 16.21
CA ALA A 60 -17.48 5.71 15.49
C ALA A 60 -18.73 6.57 15.76
N ALA A 61 -19.91 5.96 15.83
CA ALA A 61 -21.17 6.65 16.11
C ALA A 61 -21.26 7.10 17.58
N GLU A 62 -20.89 6.26 18.54
CA GLU A 62 -20.89 6.57 19.97
C GLU A 62 -19.97 7.75 20.31
N GLU A 63 -18.76 7.73 19.78
CA GLU A 63 -17.74 8.77 19.97
C GLU A 63 -17.97 10.01 19.10
N LYS A 64 -18.94 9.97 18.19
CA LYS A 64 -19.32 11.09 17.29
C LYS A 64 -18.15 11.61 16.46
N PHE A 65 -17.45 10.70 15.76
CA PHE A 65 -16.42 11.10 14.81
C PHE A 65 -17.03 11.89 13.64
N ASP A 66 -16.37 12.99 13.28
CA ASP A 66 -16.77 13.82 12.14
C ASP A 66 -16.31 13.22 10.81
N TYR A 67 -15.27 12.37 10.83
CA TYR A 67 -14.69 11.77 9.63
C TYR A 67 -13.91 10.50 9.97
N VAL A 68 -13.99 9.51 9.09
CA VAL A 68 -13.24 8.25 9.23
C VAL A 68 -12.35 8.03 8.03
N VAL A 69 -11.10 7.63 8.24
CA VAL A 69 -10.15 7.22 7.18
C VAL A 69 -10.00 5.71 7.24
N VAL A 70 -10.51 5.01 6.22
CA VAL A 70 -10.36 3.55 6.11
C VAL A 70 -9.16 3.27 5.24
N ALA A 71 -8.03 2.91 5.88
CA ALA A 71 -6.73 2.88 5.23
C ALA A 71 -6.27 1.46 4.82
N GLN A 72 -7.02 0.41 5.14
CA GLN A 72 -6.70 -0.99 4.85
C GLN A 72 -7.67 -1.61 3.87
N ASP A 73 -7.20 -2.58 3.10
CA ASP A 73 -7.94 -3.34 2.08
C ASP A 73 -9.07 -4.19 2.66
N ASP A 74 -8.79 -5.01 3.69
CA ASP A 74 -9.80 -5.89 4.28
C ASP A 74 -11.07 -5.17 4.74
N PRO A 75 -11.03 -4.10 5.58
CA PRO A 75 -12.23 -3.38 5.99
C PRO A 75 -12.95 -2.70 4.81
N LEU A 76 -12.23 -2.25 3.78
CA LEU A 76 -12.84 -1.71 2.56
C LEU A 76 -13.62 -2.80 1.81
N ALA A 77 -13.01 -3.96 1.61
CA ALA A 77 -13.64 -5.10 0.96
C ALA A 77 -14.84 -5.66 1.76
N LEU A 78 -14.82 -5.52 3.08
CA LEU A 78 -15.93 -5.89 3.96
C LEU A 78 -17.09 -4.87 3.96
N GLY A 79 -16.89 -3.66 3.39
CA GLY A 79 -17.93 -2.63 3.27
C GLY A 79 -18.01 -1.67 4.46
N MET A 80 -16.89 -1.39 5.11
CA MET A 80 -16.86 -0.44 6.24
C MET A 80 -17.31 0.97 5.84
N VAL A 81 -16.94 1.44 4.63
CA VAL A 81 -17.36 2.76 4.14
C VAL A 81 -18.86 2.81 3.95
N ASP A 82 -19.48 1.74 3.41
CA ASP A 82 -20.93 1.62 3.27
C ASP A 82 -21.63 1.63 4.62
N ALA A 83 -21.11 0.90 5.60
CA ALA A 83 -21.66 0.81 6.94
C ALA A 83 -21.56 2.16 7.70
N LEU A 84 -20.47 2.90 7.55
CA LEU A 84 -20.31 4.26 8.10
C LEU A 84 -21.28 5.23 7.45
N ALA A 85 -21.45 5.18 6.13
CA ALA A 85 -22.42 6.01 5.41
C ALA A 85 -23.85 5.76 5.87
N ALA A 86 -24.23 4.51 6.17
CA ALA A 86 -25.54 4.13 6.65
C ALA A 86 -25.89 4.78 8.01
N VAL A 87 -24.89 5.13 8.83
CA VAL A 87 -25.06 5.86 10.09
C VAL A 87 -24.72 7.36 9.97
N GLY A 88 -24.54 7.86 8.74
CA GLY A 88 -24.32 9.28 8.46
C GLY A 88 -22.90 9.80 8.74
N ILE A 89 -21.91 8.92 8.87
CA ILE A 89 -20.51 9.29 9.09
C ILE A 89 -19.76 9.25 7.76
N PRO A 90 -19.23 10.39 7.26
CA PRO A 90 -18.45 10.42 6.04
C PRO A 90 -17.10 9.71 6.25
N ALA A 91 -16.67 8.95 5.22
CA ALA A 91 -15.42 8.22 5.27
C ALA A 91 -14.59 8.37 4.00
N PHE A 92 -13.27 8.40 4.14
CA PHE A 92 -12.33 8.29 3.04
C PHE A 92 -12.06 6.82 2.72
N GLY A 93 -12.28 6.45 1.48
CA GLY A 93 -12.09 5.12 0.93
C GLY A 93 -13.22 4.77 -0.04
N PRO A 94 -13.01 3.77 -0.92
CA PRO A 94 -14.04 3.27 -1.79
C PRO A 94 -15.11 2.50 -1.00
N ASP A 95 -16.32 2.44 -1.54
CA ASP A 95 -17.34 1.52 -1.08
C ASP A 95 -16.97 0.06 -1.43
N LYS A 96 -17.73 -0.89 -0.93
CA LYS A 96 -17.50 -2.32 -1.17
C LYS A 96 -17.50 -2.69 -2.65
N ALA A 97 -18.36 -2.07 -3.44
CA ALA A 97 -18.46 -2.34 -4.86
C ALA A 97 -17.20 -1.88 -5.62
N ALA A 98 -16.67 -0.71 -5.29
CA ALA A 98 -15.45 -0.19 -5.89
C ALA A 98 -14.18 -0.88 -5.34
N ALA A 99 -14.17 -1.29 -4.07
CA ALA A 99 -13.05 -2.01 -3.47
C ALA A 99 -12.76 -3.36 -4.16
N ARG A 100 -13.70 -3.90 -4.94
CA ARG A 100 -13.50 -5.10 -5.76
C ARG A 100 -12.33 -4.98 -6.75
N ILE A 101 -11.92 -3.77 -7.11
CA ILE A 101 -10.79 -3.58 -8.03
C ILE A 101 -9.46 -4.16 -7.45
N GLU A 102 -9.33 -4.24 -6.12
CA GLU A 102 -8.26 -4.95 -5.42
C GLU A 102 -8.71 -6.34 -4.94
N ALA A 103 -9.94 -6.42 -4.39
CA ALA A 103 -10.45 -7.63 -3.76
C ALA A 103 -10.70 -8.79 -4.74
N SER A 104 -10.82 -8.52 -6.06
CA SER A 104 -10.92 -9.54 -7.10
C SER A 104 -10.01 -9.20 -8.27
N LYS A 105 -8.98 -10.04 -8.45
CA LYS A 105 -8.06 -9.91 -9.59
C LYS A 105 -8.74 -10.26 -10.90
N VAL A 106 -9.68 -11.20 -10.87
CA VAL A 106 -10.53 -11.53 -12.02
C VAL A 106 -11.31 -10.30 -12.46
N PHE A 107 -12.02 -9.63 -11.53
CA PHE A 107 -12.76 -8.41 -11.83
C PHE A 107 -11.85 -7.32 -12.44
N SER A 108 -10.69 -7.06 -11.84
CA SER A 108 -9.79 -6.02 -12.34
C SER A 108 -9.22 -6.34 -13.72
N LYS A 109 -8.93 -7.62 -14.01
CA LYS A 109 -8.46 -8.05 -15.32
C LYS A 109 -9.54 -7.95 -16.38
N ASP A 110 -10.76 -8.39 -16.08
CA ASP A 110 -11.88 -8.30 -17.00
C ASP A 110 -12.25 -6.83 -17.28
N LEU A 111 -12.19 -5.96 -16.25
CA LEU A 111 -12.36 -4.52 -16.41
C LEU A 111 -11.32 -3.96 -17.38
N MET A 112 -10.03 -4.24 -17.18
CA MET A 112 -8.96 -3.76 -18.04
C MET A 112 -9.13 -4.23 -19.48
N LYS A 113 -9.45 -5.51 -19.69
CA LYS A 113 -9.69 -6.07 -21.01
C LYS A 113 -10.89 -5.42 -21.70
N LYS A 114 -12.01 -5.28 -20.98
CA LYS A 114 -13.26 -4.70 -21.53
C LYS A 114 -13.08 -3.26 -21.98
N TYR A 115 -12.28 -2.48 -21.26
CA TYR A 115 -12.09 -1.05 -21.53
C TYR A 115 -10.74 -0.72 -22.19
N GLY A 116 -9.99 -1.73 -22.63
CA GLY A 116 -8.73 -1.54 -23.37
C GLY A 116 -7.60 -0.92 -22.56
N ILE A 117 -7.61 -1.09 -21.23
CA ILE A 117 -6.55 -0.61 -20.32
C ILE A 117 -5.35 -1.56 -20.42
N PRO A 118 -4.13 -1.04 -20.69
CA PRO A 118 -2.94 -1.89 -20.88
C PRO A 118 -2.61 -2.72 -19.63
N THR A 119 -2.54 -4.03 -19.81
CA THR A 119 -2.13 -4.99 -18.78
C THR A 119 -1.51 -6.22 -19.43
N ALA A 120 -0.96 -7.14 -18.63
CA ALA A 120 -0.46 -8.43 -19.10
C ALA A 120 -1.56 -9.27 -19.76
N ASP A 121 -1.21 -10.03 -20.80
CA ASP A 121 -2.08 -11.08 -21.32
C ASP A 121 -2.42 -12.06 -20.21
N TYR A 122 -3.70 -12.45 -20.12
CA TYR A 122 -4.17 -13.30 -19.05
C TYR A 122 -5.30 -14.24 -19.46
N ALA A 123 -5.50 -15.25 -18.63
CA ALA A 123 -6.69 -16.09 -18.62
C ALA A 123 -7.08 -16.42 -17.18
N THR A 124 -8.37 -16.65 -16.95
CA THR A 124 -8.93 -16.97 -15.62
C THR A 124 -9.47 -18.39 -15.58
N PHE A 125 -9.31 -19.07 -14.46
CA PHE A 125 -9.69 -20.49 -14.30
C PHE A 125 -10.23 -20.76 -12.91
N ASP A 126 -11.15 -21.72 -12.84
CA ASP A 126 -11.71 -22.33 -11.63
C ASP A 126 -11.38 -23.85 -11.54
N ASP A 127 -10.72 -24.40 -12.55
CA ASP A 127 -10.35 -25.81 -12.69
C ASP A 127 -8.83 -25.96 -12.83
N PRO A 128 -8.15 -26.65 -11.87
CA PRO A 128 -6.71 -26.84 -11.89
C PRO A 128 -6.18 -27.53 -13.16
N ALA A 129 -6.93 -28.47 -13.73
CA ALA A 129 -6.52 -29.18 -14.95
C ALA A 129 -6.48 -28.21 -16.14
N LYS A 130 -7.49 -27.35 -16.28
CA LYS A 130 -7.55 -26.34 -17.34
C LYS A 130 -6.43 -25.29 -17.21
N VAL A 131 -6.01 -24.96 -15.98
CA VAL A 131 -4.85 -24.08 -15.77
C VAL A 131 -3.61 -24.69 -16.40
N MET A 132 -3.32 -25.96 -16.08
CA MET A 132 -2.13 -26.64 -16.57
C MET A 132 -2.17 -26.86 -18.09
N ASP A 133 -3.34 -27.20 -18.65
CA ASP A 133 -3.52 -27.33 -20.10
C ASP A 133 -3.23 -26.01 -20.81
N TYR A 134 -3.71 -24.89 -20.28
CA TYR A 134 -3.45 -23.54 -20.82
C TYR A 134 -1.96 -23.18 -20.76
N ILE A 135 -1.30 -23.39 -19.61
CA ILE A 135 0.13 -23.08 -19.44
C ILE A 135 0.98 -23.92 -20.41
N LYS A 136 0.69 -25.22 -20.52
CA LYS A 136 1.37 -26.12 -21.49
C LYS A 136 1.16 -25.69 -22.93
N ALA A 137 -0.06 -25.33 -23.29
CA ALA A 137 -0.38 -24.87 -24.65
C ALA A 137 0.33 -23.57 -25.03
N LYS A 138 0.51 -22.66 -24.07
CA LYS A 138 1.29 -21.42 -24.27
C LYS A 138 2.79 -21.69 -24.38
N GLY A 139 3.34 -22.63 -23.62
CA GLY A 139 4.75 -23.04 -23.65
C GLY A 139 5.74 -21.92 -23.37
N LYS A 140 5.31 -20.84 -22.68
CA LYS A 140 6.15 -19.67 -22.36
C LYS A 140 6.36 -19.56 -20.86
N TYR A 141 7.61 -19.40 -20.47
CA TYR A 141 8.04 -19.17 -19.08
C TYR A 141 8.99 -17.98 -18.99
N PRO A 142 9.04 -17.24 -17.85
CA PRO A 142 8.21 -17.47 -16.66
C PRO A 142 6.72 -17.20 -16.92
N VAL A 143 5.86 -17.82 -16.11
CA VAL A 143 4.41 -17.54 -16.07
C VAL A 143 4.01 -17.08 -14.67
N VAL A 144 3.04 -16.18 -14.55
CA VAL A 144 2.56 -15.67 -13.26
C VAL A 144 1.20 -16.27 -12.97
N ILE A 145 1.05 -16.88 -11.78
CA ILE A 145 -0.22 -17.43 -11.28
C ILE A 145 -0.62 -16.62 -10.04
N LYS A 146 -1.82 -16.05 -10.06
CA LYS A 146 -2.35 -15.23 -8.98
C LYS A 146 -3.65 -15.82 -8.44
N ALA A 147 -3.74 -16.01 -7.12
CA ALA A 147 -5.00 -16.31 -6.45
C ALA A 147 -5.95 -15.11 -6.56
N ASP A 148 -7.26 -15.36 -6.77
CA ASP A 148 -8.28 -14.31 -6.80
C ASP A 148 -8.68 -13.92 -5.37
N GLY A 149 -8.43 -12.68 -4.99
CA GLY A 149 -8.76 -12.14 -3.67
C GLY A 149 -7.58 -11.50 -2.94
N LEU A 150 -7.86 -11.03 -1.72
CA LEU A 150 -6.87 -10.45 -0.83
C LEU A 150 -6.02 -11.58 -0.22
N ALA A 151 -4.77 -11.68 -0.62
CA ALA A 151 -3.83 -12.70 -0.14
C ALA A 151 -2.56 -12.08 0.45
N LEU A 152 -2.63 -10.84 0.92
CA LEU A 152 -1.51 -10.07 1.54
C LEU A 152 -0.23 -10.09 0.70
N GLY A 153 -0.37 -10.03 -0.65
CA GLY A 153 0.76 -10.10 -1.58
C GLY A 153 1.41 -11.48 -1.71
N LYS A 154 0.94 -12.49 -0.97
CA LYS A 154 1.50 -13.86 -0.97
C LYS A 154 0.87 -14.78 -2.01
N GLY A 155 -0.27 -14.42 -2.56
CA GLY A 155 -1.02 -15.20 -3.56
C GLY A 155 -0.52 -15.03 -5.00
N VAL A 156 0.71 -14.55 -5.21
CA VAL A 156 1.32 -14.34 -6.53
C VAL A 156 2.56 -15.23 -6.63
N LEU A 157 2.55 -16.15 -7.59
CA LEU A 157 3.64 -17.07 -7.86
C LEU A 157 4.20 -16.81 -9.27
N ILE A 158 5.51 -16.64 -9.35
CA ILE A 158 6.25 -16.58 -10.60
C ILE A 158 6.87 -17.95 -10.81
N CYS A 159 6.46 -18.64 -11.87
CA CYS A 159 6.87 -20.00 -12.16
C CYS A 159 7.78 -20.04 -13.37
N GLU A 160 9.02 -20.45 -13.17
CA GLU A 160 10.08 -20.49 -14.18
C GLU A 160 9.98 -21.69 -15.13
N ASN A 161 9.16 -22.69 -14.78
CA ASN A 161 8.98 -23.93 -15.55
C ASN A 161 7.66 -24.60 -15.20
N GLU A 162 7.34 -25.70 -15.91
CA GLU A 162 6.10 -26.46 -15.75
C GLU A 162 5.94 -27.08 -14.35
N GLU A 163 7.02 -27.57 -13.77
CA GLU A 163 6.99 -28.20 -12.44
C GLU A 163 6.59 -27.17 -11.37
N GLN A 164 7.23 -25.99 -11.37
CA GLN A 164 6.86 -24.89 -10.46
C GLN A 164 5.43 -24.42 -10.68
N ALA A 165 4.96 -24.38 -11.94
CA ALA A 165 3.57 -24.04 -12.23
C ALA A 165 2.59 -25.06 -11.68
N ALA A 166 2.88 -26.35 -11.81
CA ALA A 166 2.05 -27.44 -11.25
C ALA A 166 2.01 -27.38 -9.72
N ASP A 167 3.15 -27.14 -9.06
CA ASP A 167 3.23 -26.96 -7.61
C ASP A 167 2.43 -25.74 -7.16
N GLY A 168 2.55 -24.62 -7.89
CA GLY A 168 1.80 -23.39 -7.62
C GLY A 168 0.29 -23.57 -7.74
N VAL A 169 -0.17 -24.25 -8.78
CA VAL A 169 -1.60 -24.57 -8.97
C VAL A 169 -2.09 -25.46 -7.83
N LYS A 170 -1.30 -26.48 -7.44
CA LYS A 170 -1.62 -27.34 -6.31
C LYS A 170 -1.74 -26.54 -5.02
N GLU A 171 -0.74 -25.71 -4.70
CA GLU A 171 -0.71 -24.88 -3.49
C GLU A 171 -1.93 -23.95 -3.39
N ILE A 172 -2.27 -23.27 -4.49
CA ILE A 172 -3.37 -22.29 -4.51
C ILE A 172 -4.73 -22.97 -4.54
N MET A 173 -4.94 -23.88 -5.51
CA MET A 173 -6.28 -24.37 -5.85
C MET A 173 -6.67 -25.68 -5.14
N LEU A 174 -5.72 -26.57 -4.89
CA LEU A 174 -5.99 -27.86 -4.25
C LEU A 174 -5.77 -27.81 -2.74
N ASP A 175 -4.60 -27.35 -2.30
CA ASP A 175 -4.27 -27.26 -0.88
C ASP A 175 -4.95 -26.07 -0.19
N LYS A 176 -5.58 -25.16 -0.98
CA LYS A 176 -6.32 -23.98 -0.49
C LYS A 176 -5.54 -23.13 0.49
N LYS A 177 -4.23 -22.96 0.26
CA LYS A 177 -3.36 -22.19 1.14
C LYS A 177 -3.86 -20.76 1.41
N PHE A 178 -4.62 -20.19 0.47
CA PHE A 178 -5.23 -18.87 0.58
C PHE A 178 -6.75 -18.93 0.79
N GLY A 179 -7.28 -20.05 1.28
CA GLY A 179 -8.70 -20.22 1.54
C GLY A 179 -9.55 -20.04 0.29
N ALA A 180 -10.65 -19.30 0.40
CA ALA A 180 -11.58 -19.04 -0.71
C ALA A 180 -10.93 -18.29 -1.89
N SER A 181 -9.89 -17.50 -1.65
CA SER A 181 -9.13 -16.81 -2.72
C SER A 181 -8.46 -17.77 -3.71
N GLY A 182 -8.26 -19.02 -3.33
CA GLY A 182 -7.75 -20.07 -4.22
C GLY A 182 -8.81 -20.80 -5.06
N ASN A 183 -10.09 -20.39 -5.03
CA ASN A 183 -11.13 -20.98 -5.88
C ASN A 183 -10.99 -20.59 -7.35
N HIS A 184 -10.47 -19.39 -7.60
CA HIS A 184 -10.19 -18.87 -8.94
C HIS A 184 -8.74 -18.42 -9.01
N VAL A 185 -8.13 -18.56 -10.16
CA VAL A 185 -6.78 -18.07 -10.43
C VAL A 185 -6.76 -17.26 -11.72
N VAL A 186 -5.86 -16.29 -11.75
CA VAL A 186 -5.48 -15.56 -12.95
C VAL A 186 -4.08 -16.04 -13.36
N VAL A 187 -3.94 -16.50 -14.60
CA VAL A 187 -2.66 -16.84 -15.21
C VAL A 187 -2.26 -15.73 -16.15
N GLU A 188 -1.10 -15.13 -15.95
CA GLU A 188 -0.63 -13.98 -16.71
C GLU A 188 0.72 -14.25 -17.36
N GLU A 189 0.98 -13.56 -18.48
CA GLU A 189 2.35 -13.44 -18.99
C GLU A 189 3.23 -12.72 -17.98
N PHE A 190 4.51 -13.09 -17.93
CA PHE A 190 5.49 -12.39 -17.10
C PHE A 190 5.94 -11.11 -17.82
N LEU A 191 5.65 -9.97 -17.21
CA LEU A 191 6.11 -8.67 -17.69
C LEU A 191 7.54 -8.37 -17.20
N THR A 192 8.32 -7.69 -18.04
CA THR A 192 9.68 -7.26 -17.71
C THR A 192 9.81 -5.75 -17.88
N GLY A 193 10.54 -5.13 -16.97
CA GLY A 193 10.81 -3.69 -16.96
C GLY A 193 10.95 -3.15 -15.53
N PRO A 194 11.17 -1.84 -15.36
CA PRO A 194 11.08 -1.20 -14.07
C PRO A 194 9.65 -1.19 -13.53
N GLU A 195 9.48 -1.57 -12.27
CA GLU A 195 8.21 -1.39 -11.55
C GLU A 195 8.07 0.05 -11.03
N VAL A 196 6.87 0.58 -11.09
CA VAL A 196 6.51 1.90 -10.59
C VAL A 196 5.21 1.82 -9.81
N SER A 197 5.19 2.44 -8.64
CA SER A 197 3.98 2.64 -7.86
C SER A 197 3.50 4.08 -8.00
N VAL A 198 2.27 4.29 -8.43
CA VAL A 198 1.63 5.60 -8.48
C VAL A 198 0.32 5.56 -7.69
N LEU A 199 0.31 6.22 -6.53
CA LEU A 199 -0.90 6.44 -5.78
C LEU A 199 -1.63 7.65 -6.36
N SER A 200 -2.95 7.62 -6.38
CA SER A 200 -3.74 8.72 -6.94
C SER A 200 -4.95 9.02 -6.08
N PHE A 201 -5.22 10.29 -5.82
CA PHE A 201 -6.49 10.72 -5.28
C PHE A 201 -7.54 10.76 -6.39
N THR A 202 -8.75 10.32 -6.08
CA THR A 202 -9.89 10.42 -7.01
C THR A 202 -11.20 10.57 -6.26
N ASP A 203 -12.13 11.31 -6.85
CA ASP A 203 -13.50 11.47 -6.40
C ASP A 203 -14.52 10.75 -7.32
N GLY A 204 -13.99 9.89 -8.22
CA GLY A 204 -14.78 9.21 -9.26
C GLY A 204 -14.97 10.01 -10.54
N LYS A 205 -14.50 11.27 -10.58
CA LYS A 205 -14.59 12.14 -11.78
C LYS A 205 -13.21 12.53 -12.31
N VAL A 206 -12.34 12.93 -11.40
CA VAL A 206 -10.95 13.33 -11.71
C VAL A 206 -9.96 12.43 -10.99
N VAL A 207 -8.74 12.37 -11.54
CA VAL A 207 -7.60 11.68 -10.94
C VAL A 207 -6.49 12.67 -10.71
N LYS A 208 -5.96 12.73 -9.50
CA LYS A 208 -4.79 13.54 -9.14
C LYS A 208 -3.67 12.62 -8.63
N PRO A 209 -2.73 12.21 -9.52
CA PRO A 209 -1.61 11.36 -9.15
C PRO A 209 -0.71 12.03 -8.13
N MET A 210 -0.20 11.22 -7.21
CA MET A 210 0.84 11.61 -6.25
C MET A 210 2.22 11.40 -6.89
N VAL A 211 3.26 11.83 -6.20
CA VAL A 211 4.64 11.53 -6.60
C VAL A 211 4.83 10.01 -6.70
N SER A 212 5.49 9.58 -7.79
CA SER A 212 5.76 8.16 -8.02
C SER A 212 6.74 7.58 -7.00
N SER A 213 6.67 6.29 -6.75
CA SER A 213 7.59 5.61 -5.84
C SER A 213 8.11 4.29 -6.39
N MET A 214 9.22 3.81 -5.82
CA MET A 214 9.85 2.52 -6.14
C MET A 214 9.94 1.70 -4.87
N ASP A 215 9.14 0.64 -4.78
CA ASP A 215 9.17 -0.33 -3.69
C ASP A 215 10.23 -1.42 -3.92
N HIS A 216 10.67 -2.05 -2.82
CA HIS A 216 11.63 -3.16 -2.81
C HIS A 216 10.98 -4.35 -2.10
N LYS A 217 10.33 -5.22 -2.90
CA LYS A 217 9.46 -6.29 -2.38
C LYS A 217 10.19 -7.50 -1.81
N ARG A 218 11.43 -7.77 -2.24
CA ARG A 218 12.18 -8.93 -1.76
C ARG A 218 12.80 -8.69 -0.39
N ALA A 219 12.85 -9.75 0.41
CA ALA A 219 13.31 -9.71 1.79
C ALA A 219 14.79 -9.34 1.93
N ASN A 220 15.63 -9.76 0.99
CA ASN A 220 17.09 -9.63 1.07
C ASN A 220 17.64 -8.71 -0.02
N ASP A 221 18.88 -8.29 0.16
CA ASP A 221 19.64 -7.49 -0.81
C ASP A 221 19.68 -8.15 -2.19
N HIS A 222 19.87 -7.32 -3.21
CA HIS A 222 19.92 -7.72 -4.62
C HIS A 222 18.62 -8.38 -5.11
N ASP A 223 17.48 -8.00 -4.51
CA ASP A 223 16.16 -8.54 -4.82
C ASP A 223 16.10 -10.07 -4.71
N THR A 224 16.69 -10.62 -3.67
CA THR A 224 16.68 -12.04 -3.36
C THR A 224 15.76 -12.39 -2.18
N GLY A 225 15.53 -13.67 -1.96
CA GLY A 225 14.65 -14.16 -0.89
C GLY A 225 13.16 -14.09 -1.27
N LEU A 226 12.30 -14.21 -0.27
CA LEU A 226 10.86 -14.23 -0.43
C LEU A 226 10.26 -12.85 -0.69
N ASN A 227 9.11 -12.80 -1.34
CA ASN A 227 8.30 -11.59 -1.41
C ASN A 227 7.79 -11.18 -0.03
N THR A 228 7.74 -9.88 0.22
CA THR A 228 7.28 -9.27 1.46
C THR A 228 6.23 -8.19 1.16
N GLY A 229 5.75 -7.51 2.18
CA GLY A 229 4.93 -6.29 2.01
C GLY A 229 5.72 -5.05 1.56
N GLY A 230 7.05 -5.17 1.34
CA GLY A 230 7.98 -4.08 1.03
C GLY A 230 9.02 -3.90 2.14
N MET A 231 10.29 -3.87 1.76
CA MET A 231 11.44 -3.70 2.66
C MET A 231 12.01 -2.29 2.64
N GLY A 232 11.41 -1.43 1.84
CA GLY A 232 11.77 -0.03 1.72
C GLY A 232 11.35 0.54 0.37
N THR A 233 11.28 1.85 0.32
CA THR A 233 10.81 2.56 -0.87
C THR A 233 11.47 3.91 -1.00
N VAL A 234 11.54 4.42 -2.23
CA VAL A 234 12.03 5.77 -2.53
C VAL A 234 11.02 6.51 -3.40
N ALA A 235 10.97 7.81 -3.27
CA ALA A 235 10.21 8.73 -4.12
C ALA A 235 11.03 9.98 -4.44
N PRO A 236 10.97 10.51 -5.68
CA PRO A 236 10.28 9.96 -6.85
C PRO A 236 10.98 8.73 -7.43
N ASN A 237 10.24 7.95 -8.24
CA ASN A 237 10.83 6.87 -9.05
C ASN A 237 11.43 7.47 -10.34
N PRO A 238 12.75 7.38 -10.56
CA PRO A 238 13.41 8.05 -11.68
C PRO A 238 13.05 7.48 -13.06
N TYR A 239 12.52 6.27 -13.12
CA TYR A 239 12.03 5.70 -14.38
C TYR A 239 10.69 6.30 -14.82
N TYR A 240 9.96 6.95 -13.91
CA TYR A 240 8.64 7.54 -14.19
C TYR A 240 8.80 8.99 -14.67
N THR A 241 9.13 9.14 -15.95
CA THR A 241 9.33 10.45 -16.59
C THR A 241 8.01 11.18 -16.83
N PRO A 242 8.02 12.52 -17.07
CA PRO A 242 6.83 13.27 -17.44
C PRO A 242 6.09 12.71 -18.66
N ALA A 243 6.83 12.18 -19.65
CA ALA A 243 6.22 11.56 -20.84
C ALA A 243 5.45 10.28 -20.47
N ILE A 244 6.05 9.41 -19.65
CA ILE A 244 5.38 8.19 -19.13
C ILE A 244 4.18 8.57 -18.26
N ALA A 245 4.29 9.61 -17.43
CA ALA A 245 3.19 10.09 -16.62
C ALA A 245 1.99 10.54 -17.45
N ALA A 246 2.23 11.26 -18.54
CA ALA A 246 1.19 11.67 -19.49
C ALA A 246 0.54 10.47 -20.17
N GLU A 247 1.34 9.50 -20.62
CA GLU A 247 0.83 8.24 -21.20
C GLU A 247 -0.01 7.43 -20.21
N CYS A 248 0.45 7.29 -18.96
CA CYS A 248 -0.31 6.62 -17.90
C CYS A 248 -1.64 7.34 -17.63
N MET A 249 -1.66 8.67 -17.60
CA MET A 249 -2.89 9.43 -17.40
C MET A 249 -3.90 9.16 -18.51
N GLU A 250 -3.45 9.20 -19.79
CA GLU A 250 -4.30 9.03 -20.96
C GLU A 250 -4.79 7.58 -21.13
N LYS A 251 -3.90 6.60 -20.98
CA LYS A 251 -4.19 5.20 -21.34
C LYS A 251 -4.61 4.34 -20.14
N ILE A 252 -4.30 4.76 -18.89
CA ILE A 252 -4.52 3.93 -17.69
C ILE A 252 -5.40 4.64 -16.69
N PHE A 253 -5.00 5.82 -16.16
CA PHE A 253 -5.64 6.38 -14.97
C PHE A 253 -7.06 6.86 -15.25
N LEU A 254 -7.24 7.74 -16.25
CA LEU A 254 -8.58 8.21 -16.63
C LEU A 254 -9.46 7.08 -17.17
N PRO A 255 -8.98 6.18 -18.06
CA PRO A 255 -9.78 5.03 -18.48
C PRO A 255 -10.21 4.11 -17.33
N THR A 256 -9.38 3.91 -16.31
CA THR A 256 -9.75 3.10 -15.14
C THR A 256 -10.93 3.71 -14.39
N ILE A 257 -10.90 5.03 -14.11
CA ILE A 257 -11.99 5.69 -13.40
C ILE A 257 -13.28 5.70 -14.23
N GLN A 258 -13.16 5.93 -15.54
CA GLN A 258 -14.30 5.88 -16.47
C GLN A 258 -14.91 4.46 -16.54
N ALA A 259 -14.06 3.43 -16.57
CA ALA A 259 -14.49 2.03 -16.54
C ALA A 259 -15.23 1.68 -15.25
N MET A 260 -14.71 2.09 -14.08
CA MET A 260 -15.37 1.89 -12.79
C MET A 260 -16.75 2.57 -12.75
N ASN A 261 -16.86 3.78 -13.28
CA ASN A 261 -18.15 4.47 -13.40
C ASN A 261 -19.12 3.73 -14.32
N ALA A 262 -18.65 3.25 -15.47
CA ALA A 262 -19.46 2.51 -16.43
C ALA A 262 -19.94 1.16 -15.88
N GLU A 263 -19.20 0.54 -14.97
CA GLU A 263 -19.61 -0.67 -14.24
C GLU A 263 -20.51 -0.37 -13.02
N GLY A 264 -20.88 0.90 -12.79
CA GLY A 264 -21.76 1.30 -11.69
C GLY A 264 -21.10 1.24 -10.30
N CYS A 265 -19.77 1.24 -10.24
CA CYS A 265 -19.00 1.23 -9.00
C CYS A 265 -17.94 2.36 -8.99
N PRO A 266 -18.38 3.65 -8.94
CA PRO A 266 -17.46 4.78 -8.96
C PRO A 266 -16.47 4.72 -7.81
N PHE A 267 -15.19 4.88 -8.11
CA PHE A 267 -14.13 4.80 -7.10
C PHE A 267 -13.85 6.18 -6.49
N LYS A 268 -13.93 6.28 -5.17
CA LYS A 268 -13.53 7.46 -4.39
C LYS A 268 -12.48 7.09 -3.37
N GLY A 269 -11.43 7.90 -3.24
CA GLY A 269 -10.37 7.66 -2.27
C GLY A 269 -8.98 7.65 -2.87
N CYS A 270 -8.11 6.76 -2.39
CA CYS A 270 -6.78 6.52 -2.93
C CYS A 270 -6.78 5.25 -3.77
N LEU A 271 -6.57 5.38 -5.07
CA LEU A 271 -6.34 4.27 -5.98
C LEU A 271 -4.85 4.16 -6.28
N TYR A 272 -4.27 3.03 -5.95
CA TYR A 272 -2.87 2.71 -6.23
C TYR A 272 -2.79 1.92 -7.54
N PHE A 273 -1.94 2.40 -8.44
CA PHE A 273 -1.58 1.76 -9.68
C PHE A 273 -0.19 1.14 -9.56
N GLY A 274 -0.10 -0.19 -9.56
CA GLY A 274 1.15 -0.93 -9.75
C GLY A 274 1.42 -1.09 -11.23
N LEU A 275 2.50 -0.52 -11.71
CA LEU A 275 2.83 -0.45 -13.14
C LEU A 275 4.14 -1.16 -13.44
N MET A 276 4.22 -1.80 -14.62
CA MET A 276 5.46 -2.23 -15.26
C MET A 276 5.72 -1.35 -16.48
N LEU A 277 6.88 -0.73 -16.55
CA LEU A 277 7.32 0.03 -17.72
C LEU A 277 7.95 -0.93 -18.72
N THR A 278 7.15 -1.49 -19.60
CA THR A 278 7.61 -2.44 -20.63
C THR A 278 8.13 -1.72 -21.87
N PRO A 279 8.86 -2.41 -22.76
CA PRO A 279 9.26 -1.84 -24.05
C PRO A 279 8.07 -1.35 -24.92
N ASP A 280 6.88 -1.93 -24.72
CA ASP A 280 5.65 -1.58 -25.44
C ASP A 280 4.82 -0.49 -24.73
N GLY A 281 5.36 0.12 -23.67
CA GLY A 281 4.70 1.13 -22.86
C GLY A 281 4.31 0.64 -21.45
N PRO A 282 3.69 1.51 -20.65
CA PRO A 282 3.28 1.16 -19.29
C PRO A 282 2.10 0.17 -19.31
N LYS A 283 2.18 -0.87 -18.47
CA LYS A 283 1.12 -1.86 -18.25
C LYS A 283 0.79 -1.97 -16.77
N VAL A 284 -0.49 -2.13 -16.45
CA VAL A 284 -0.95 -2.35 -15.07
C VAL A 284 -0.61 -3.78 -14.62
N ILE A 285 0.12 -3.89 -13.52
CA ILE A 285 0.38 -5.17 -12.83
C ILE A 285 -0.79 -5.52 -11.90
N GLU A 286 -1.22 -4.51 -11.12
CA GLU A 286 -2.27 -4.63 -10.11
C GLU A 286 -2.82 -3.27 -9.72
N TYR A 287 -4.02 -3.26 -9.15
CA TYR A 287 -4.59 -2.14 -8.42
C TYR A 287 -4.61 -2.45 -6.93
N ASN A 288 -4.49 -1.39 -6.10
CA ASN A 288 -4.87 -1.47 -4.69
C ASN A 288 -5.85 -0.33 -4.39
N CYS A 289 -6.89 -0.63 -3.62
CA CYS A 289 -8.00 0.30 -3.35
C CYS A 289 -7.74 1.24 -2.17
N ARG A 290 -6.48 1.41 -1.80
CA ARG A 290 -6.02 2.13 -0.60
C ARG A 290 -4.58 2.64 -0.80
N PHE A 291 -4.12 3.43 0.16
CA PHE A 291 -2.71 3.80 0.27
C PHE A 291 -1.79 2.58 0.35
N GLY A 292 -0.58 2.68 -0.24
CA GLY A 292 0.46 1.65 -0.15
C GLY A 292 1.20 1.64 1.19
N ASP A 293 1.88 0.55 1.48
CA ASP A 293 2.77 0.41 2.65
C ASP A 293 4.00 -0.43 2.24
N PRO A 294 5.20 0.17 2.03
CA PRO A 294 5.66 1.44 2.63
C PRO A 294 5.62 2.69 1.72
N GLU A 295 4.91 2.73 0.61
CA GLU A 295 4.90 3.88 -0.30
C GLU A 295 4.38 5.16 0.37
N THR A 296 3.37 5.06 1.22
CA THR A 296 2.80 6.19 1.95
C THR A 296 3.84 6.92 2.79
N GLN A 297 4.80 6.17 3.34
CA GLN A 297 5.87 6.69 4.20
C GLN A 297 6.90 7.56 3.44
N VAL A 298 6.90 7.55 2.10
CA VAL A 298 7.74 8.44 1.30
C VAL A 298 6.92 9.47 0.50
N VAL A 299 5.67 9.16 0.17
CA VAL A 299 4.82 10.04 -0.63
C VAL A 299 4.24 11.17 0.22
N LEU A 300 3.67 10.87 1.39
CA LEU A 300 3.05 11.88 2.26
C LEU A 300 4.04 12.88 2.89
N PRO A 301 5.29 12.53 3.22
CA PRO A 301 6.28 13.53 3.61
C PRO A 301 6.55 14.62 2.56
N LEU A 302 6.35 14.32 1.29
CA LEU A 302 6.53 15.25 0.17
C LEU A 302 5.27 16.04 -0.16
N LEU A 303 4.11 15.71 0.43
CA LEU A 303 2.86 16.43 0.22
C LEU A 303 2.91 17.81 0.90
N GLU A 304 2.72 18.89 0.11
CA GLU A 304 2.63 20.26 0.59
C GLU A 304 1.19 20.69 0.87
N SER A 305 0.23 20.13 0.13
CA SER A 305 -1.19 20.45 0.31
C SER A 305 -1.76 19.76 1.56
N ASP A 306 -2.88 20.27 2.06
CA ASP A 306 -3.57 19.75 3.23
C ASP A 306 -4.26 18.42 2.93
N LEU A 307 -3.77 17.34 3.54
CA LEU A 307 -4.29 15.98 3.31
C LEU A 307 -5.76 15.85 3.70
N LEU A 308 -6.19 16.47 4.81
CA LEU A 308 -7.59 16.38 5.25
C LEU A 308 -8.55 17.05 4.26
N LYS A 309 -8.15 18.19 3.69
CA LYS A 309 -8.92 18.86 2.64
C LYS A 309 -9.02 18.01 1.39
N ILE A 310 -7.91 17.39 0.97
CA ILE A 310 -7.91 16.48 -0.19
C ILE A 310 -8.82 15.29 0.06
N MET A 311 -8.71 14.63 1.21
CA MET A 311 -9.53 13.47 1.56
C MET A 311 -11.03 13.84 1.60
N THR A 312 -11.36 14.97 2.20
CA THR A 312 -12.74 15.49 2.24
C THR A 312 -13.27 15.76 0.83
N ALA A 313 -12.44 16.37 -0.04
CA ALA A 313 -12.79 16.63 -1.43
C ALA A 313 -13.01 15.35 -2.25
N CYS A 314 -12.25 14.27 -2.00
CA CYS A 314 -12.51 12.97 -2.60
C CYS A 314 -13.90 12.43 -2.21
N THR A 315 -14.25 12.54 -0.92
CA THR A 315 -15.54 12.05 -0.41
C THR A 315 -16.71 12.87 -0.96
N GLU A 316 -16.57 14.19 -0.99
CA GLU A 316 -17.62 15.14 -1.41
C GLU A 316 -17.73 15.30 -2.94
N GLY A 317 -16.75 14.84 -3.72
CA GLY A 317 -16.76 14.97 -5.17
C GLY A 317 -16.37 16.37 -5.68
N THR A 318 -15.49 17.05 -4.93
CA THR A 318 -15.00 18.41 -5.20
C THR A 318 -13.48 18.46 -5.47
N LEU A 319 -12.88 17.30 -5.78
CA LEU A 319 -11.44 17.17 -5.97
C LEU A 319 -10.91 18.00 -7.15
N ALA A 320 -11.75 18.28 -8.16
CA ALA A 320 -11.37 19.10 -9.32
C ALA A 320 -10.83 20.49 -8.88
N ASP A 321 -11.49 21.10 -7.90
CA ASP A 321 -11.21 22.45 -7.40
C ASP A 321 -10.20 22.46 -6.22
N THR A 322 -9.70 21.30 -5.82
CA THR A 322 -8.79 21.15 -4.68
C THR A 322 -7.34 21.05 -5.16
N GLU A 323 -6.46 21.90 -4.64
CA GLU A 323 -5.04 21.83 -4.96
C GLU A 323 -4.39 20.58 -4.37
N VAL A 324 -3.63 19.84 -5.20
CA VAL A 324 -2.77 18.74 -4.78
C VAL A 324 -1.36 19.00 -5.27
N LYS A 325 -0.50 19.40 -4.35
CA LYS A 325 0.87 19.83 -4.64
C LYS A 325 1.86 19.03 -3.80
N PHE A 326 2.93 18.59 -4.44
CA PHE A 326 4.06 17.90 -3.82
C PHE A 326 5.33 18.75 -3.98
N SER A 327 6.25 18.64 -3.02
CA SER A 327 7.58 19.26 -3.13
C SER A 327 8.41 18.56 -4.21
N GLU A 328 9.37 19.29 -4.77
CA GLU A 328 10.35 18.77 -5.73
C GLU A 328 11.46 17.92 -5.06
N GLY A 329 11.38 17.71 -3.75
CA GLY A 329 12.31 16.90 -2.98
C GLY A 329 12.21 15.40 -3.25
N ALA A 330 12.93 14.63 -2.46
CA ALA A 330 12.93 13.18 -2.48
C ALA A 330 12.80 12.61 -1.07
N ALA A 331 12.31 11.38 -0.97
CA ALA A 331 12.23 10.66 0.29
C ALA A 331 12.69 9.21 0.12
N CYS A 332 13.25 8.66 1.19
CA CYS A 332 13.63 7.25 1.28
C CYS A 332 13.16 6.69 2.62
N CYS A 333 12.48 5.55 2.57
CA CYS A 333 12.06 4.78 3.74
C CYS A 333 12.80 3.44 3.76
N VAL A 334 13.50 3.16 4.86
CA VAL A 334 14.15 1.86 5.13
C VAL A 334 13.33 1.13 6.17
N ILE A 335 12.89 -0.09 5.87
CA ILE A 335 12.12 -0.92 6.80
C ILE A 335 13.08 -1.68 7.73
N LEU A 336 12.83 -1.56 9.03
CA LEU A 336 13.43 -2.37 10.06
C LEU A 336 12.45 -3.49 10.42
N ALA A 337 12.83 -4.73 10.12
CA ALA A 337 12.00 -5.91 10.28
C ALA A 337 12.53 -6.83 11.40
N SER A 338 11.66 -7.65 11.96
CA SER A 338 12.04 -8.74 12.86
C SER A 338 12.77 -9.85 12.10
N GLY A 339 13.81 -10.42 12.67
CA GLY A 339 14.54 -11.52 12.08
C GLY A 339 13.65 -12.73 11.83
N GLY A 340 13.74 -13.28 10.62
CA GLY A 340 12.88 -14.37 10.13
C GLY A 340 11.65 -13.92 9.34
N TYR A 341 11.33 -12.61 9.30
CA TYR A 341 10.31 -12.07 8.42
C TYR A 341 10.67 -12.36 6.93
N PRO A 342 9.74 -12.78 6.05
CA PRO A 342 8.28 -12.81 6.22
C PRO A 342 7.70 -14.16 6.69
N VAL A 343 8.51 -15.12 7.10
CA VAL A 343 8.04 -16.48 7.42
C VAL A 343 7.58 -16.59 8.87
N SER A 344 8.52 -16.45 9.80
CA SER A 344 8.24 -16.52 11.25
C SER A 344 9.20 -15.61 12.01
N TYR A 345 8.72 -14.98 13.05
CA TYR A 345 9.51 -14.04 13.85
C TYR A 345 9.02 -13.97 15.28
N GLU A 346 9.94 -13.68 16.19
CA GLU A 346 9.65 -13.43 17.59
C GLU A 346 9.18 -11.99 17.81
N LYS A 347 8.28 -11.80 18.76
CA LYS A 347 7.76 -10.50 19.20
C LYS A 347 8.26 -10.15 20.61
N GLY A 348 8.00 -8.90 21.03
CA GLY A 348 8.29 -8.47 22.39
C GLY A 348 9.75 -8.08 22.65
N LYS A 349 10.57 -7.91 21.61
CA LYS A 349 11.96 -7.46 21.75
C LYS A 349 11.99 -5.95 22.03
N PRO A 350 12.68 -5.46 23.08
CA PRO A 350 12.81 -4.03 23.33
C PRO A 350 13.44 -3.29 22.18
N ILE A 351 12.90 -2.11 21.85
CA ILE A 351 13.42 -1.21 20.82
C ILE A 351 14.15 -0.07 21.52
N SER A 352 15.40 0.17 21.14
CA SER A 352 16.24 1.25 21.67
C SER A 352 16.59 2.28 20.59
N GLY A 353 17.03 3.47 21.03
CA GLY A 353 17.41 4.58 20.16
C GLY A 353 16.28 5.58 19.87
N LEU A 354 15.09 5.39 20.42
CA LEU A 354 13.95 6.26 20.22
C LEU A 354 13.47 6.92 21.52
N THR A 355 13.09 8.19 21.45
CA THR A 355 12.38 8.93 22.49
C THR A 355 10.98 9.26 21.99
N ASN A 356 9.94 8.85 22.74
CA ASN A 356 8.54 8.98 22.31
C ASN A 356 8.30 8.50 20.86
N GLY A 357 8.95 7.39 20.49
CA GLY A 357 8.82 6.78 19.17
C GLY A 357 9.56 7.48 18.02
N GLN A 358 10.35 8.52 18.28
CA GLN A 358 11.09 9.27 17.24
C GLN A 358 12.58 9.40 17.60
N LEU A 359 13.41 9.74 16.61
CA LEU A 359 14.80 10.13 16.81
C LEU A 359 14.88 11.60 17.25
N GLU A 360 15.59 11.87 18.33
CA GLU A 360 15.77 13.23 18.82
C GLU A 360 16.68 14.06 17.92
N GLY A 361 16.33 15.34 17.71
CA GLY A 361 17.14 16.31 16.98
C GLY A 361 17.15 16.14 15.46
N GLU A 362 16.40 15.19 14.91
CA GLU A 362 16.38 14.84 13.49
C GLU A 362 15.10 15.36 12.82
N SER A 363 15.05 16.64 12.46
CA SER A 363 13.83 17.27 11.93
C SER A 363 13.36 16.78 10.55
N ASN A 364 14.27 16.20 9.76
CA ASN A 364 14.00 15.65 8.42
C ASN A 364 13.84 14.13 8.42
N ILE A 365 13.93 13.50 9.59
CA ILE A 365 13.71 12.07 9.77
C ILE A 365 12.38 11.86 10.47
N THR A 366 11.62 10.88 9.99
CA THR A 366 10.41 10.41 10.66
C THR A 366 10.46 8.90 10.80
N VAL A 367 10.21 8.41 12.01
CA VAL A 367 10.09 6.98 12.27
C VAL A 367 8.61 6.62 12.28
N TYR A 368 8.19 5.83 11.30
CA TYR A 368 6.84 5.29 11.20
C TYR A 368 6.77 3.92 11.85
N HIS A 369 5.81 3.73 12.74
CA HIS A 369 5.62 2.48 13.45
C HIS A 369 4.62 1.59 12.73
N SER A 370 5.03 0.33 12.51
CA SER A 370 4.19 -0.73 11.96
C SER A 370 3.88 -1.77 13.06
N GLY A 371 4.76 -2.73 13.22
CA GLY A 371 4.60 -3.79 14.22
C GLY A 371 5.26 -3.43 15.55
N THR A 372 4.74 -2.47 16.29
CA THR A 372 5.21 -2.09 17.62
C THR A 372 4.09 -2.17 18.67
N ALA A 373 4.47 -2.37 19.94
CA ALA A 373 3.58 -2.29 21.09
C ALA A 373 4.28 -1.60 22.27
N LEU A 374 3.50 -1.02 23.18
CA LEU A 374 3.98 -0.57 24.47
C LEU A 374 3.65 -1.62 25.52
N ARG A 375 4.62 -1.97 26.37
CA ARG A 375 4.39 -2.74 27.58
C ARG A 375 3.76 -1.85 28.67
N GLU A 376 3.27 -2.45 29.73
CA GLU A 376 2.71 -1.73 30.88
C GLU A 376 3.72 -0.76 31.52
N ASP A 377 5.01 -1.08 31.49
CA ASP A 377 6.10 -0.24 32.01
C ASP A 377 6.51 0.90 31.01
N GLY A 378 5.82 1.04 29.89
CA GLY A 378 6.10 2.02 28.86
C GLY A 378 7.21 1.62 27.88
N THR A 379 7.80 0.43 28.01
CA THR A 379 8.84 -0.04 27.08
C THR A 379 8.25 -0.32 25.70
N LEU A 380 8.81 0.32 24.67
CA LEU A 380 8.47 0.07 23.29
C LEU A 380 9.10 -1.25 22.81
N VAL A 381 8.29 -2.14 22.23
CA VAL A 381 8.74 -3.48 21.80
C VAL A 381 8.26 -3.82 20.41
N THR A 382 8.94 -4.79 19.76
CA THR A 382 8.51 -5.38 18.49
C THR A 382 7.20 -6.16 18.66
N ASN A 383 6.27 -6.04 17.71
CA ASN A 383 4.99 -6.76 17.69
C ASN A 383 4.54 -7.15 16.28
N GLY A 384 5.47 -7.21 15.32
CA GLY A 384 5.14 -7.55 13.95
C GLY A 384 6.38 -7.93 13.13
N GLY A 385 6.18 -8.31 11.87
CA GLY A 385 7.27 -8.63 10.94
C GLY A 385 8.00 -7.36 10.51
N ARG A 386 7.32 -6.43 9.85
CA ARG A 386 7.83 -5.07 9.66
C ARG A 386 7.55 -4.29 10.93
N VAL A 387 8.60 -3.76 11.54
CA VAL A 387 8.52 -3.10 12.87
C VAL A 387 8.47 -1.59 12.74
N LEU A 388 9.44 -1.03 12.02
CA LEU A 388 9.58 0.42 11.83
C LEU A 388 9.90 0.74 10.36
N GLY A 389 9.45 1.89 9.89
CA GLY A 389 9.90 2.53 8.66
C GLY A 389 10.65 3.82 9.00
N VAL A 390 11.96 3.85 8.72
CA VAL A 390 12.79 5.04 8.97
C VAL A 390 12.87 5.84 7.69
N THR A 391 12.21 7.00 7.68
CA THR A 391 12.09 7.85 6.49
C THR A 391 12.88 9.13 6.64
N ALA A 392 13.68 9.44 5.63
CA ALA A 392 14.31 10.75 5.44
C ALA A 392 13.68 11.46 4.24
N ALA A 393 13.39 12.75 4.39
CA ALA A 393 13.05 13.65 3.29
C ALA A 393 14.17 14.65 3.06
N ALA A 394 14.61 14.85 1.80
CA ALA A 394 15.72 15.69 1.44
C ALA A 394 15.54 16.30 0.04
N PRO A 395 16.29 17.39 -0.32
CA PRO A 395 16.19 17.95 -1.66
C PRO A 395 16.60 17.01 -2.81
N ARG A 396 17.43 15.99 -2.53
CA ARG A 396 17.92 15.03 -3.53
C ARG A 396 17.81 13.60 -3.01
N LEU A 397 17.54 12.67 -3.92
CA LEU A 397 17.38 11.24 -3.61
C LEU A 397 18.62 10.63 -2.93
N THR A 398 19.83 10.98 -3.39
CA THR A 398 21.08 10.54 -2.76
C THR A 398 21.16 10.94 -1.29
N ALA A 399 20.77 12.18 -0.97
CA ALA A 399 20.76 12.68 0.40
C ALA A 399 19.70 11.97 1.25
N ALA A 400 18.48 11.78 0.71
CA ALA A 400 17.41 11.07 1.40
C ALA A 400 17.84 9.64 1.77
N ILE A 401 18.44 8.89 0.82
CA ILE A 401 18.93 7.53 1.06
C ILE A 401 20.01 7.51 2.14
N THR A 402 21.03 8.38 2.01
CA THR A 402 22.14 8.43 2.99
C THR A 402 21.62 8.74 4.40
N GLN A 403 20.72 9.71 4.52
CA GLN A 403 20.16 10.13 5.81
C GLN A 403 19.24 9.07 6.42
N ALA A 404 18.42 8.38 5.61
CA ALA A 404 17.56 7.30 6.09
C ALA A 404 18.39 6.14 6.68
N TYR A 405 19.48 5.74 6.02
CA TYR A 405 20.38 4.72 6.54
C TYR A 405 21.12 5.18 7.79
N ALA A 406 21.66 6.41 7.81
CA ALA A 406 22.34 6.95 8.99
C ALA A 406 21.40 7.02 10.21
N ALA A 407 20.13 7.35 9.99
CA ALA A 407 19.11 7.33 11.02
C ALA A 407 18.75 5.90 11.47
N ALA A 408 18.63 4.97 10.53
CA ALA A 408 18.33 3.57 10.83
C ALA A 408 19.38 2.89 11.71
N GLU A 409 20.67 3.27 11.57
CA GLU A 409 21.77 2.75 12.43
C GLU A 409 21.66 3.18 13.90
N LYS A 410 20.88 4.23 14.22
CA LYS A 410 20.67 4.69 15.59
C LYS A 410 19.62 3.87 16.34
N ILE A 411 18.89 2.99 15.66
CA ILE A 411 17.80 2.19 16.20
C ILE A 411 18.22 0.73 16.25
N SER A 412 17.96 0.06 17.37
CA SER A 412 18.27 -1.36 17.50
C SER A 412 17.22 -2.14 18.28
N PHE A 413 17.09 -3.40 17.91
CA PHE A 413 16.39 -4.45 18.65
C PHE A 413 16.98 -5.81 18.28
N GLU A 414 16.79 -6.80 19.11
CA GLU A 414 17.34 -8.14 18.92
C GLU A 414 16.86 -8.76 17.59
N LYS A 415 17.80 -9.31 16.80
CA LYS A 415 17.55 -9.92 15.49
C LYS A 415 16.93 -8.94 14.46
N LEU A 416 17.27 -7.64 14.54
CA LEU A 416 16.87 -6.67 13.53
C LEU A 416 17.36 -7.10 12.14
N HIS A 417 16.46 -7.09 11.16
CA HIS A 417 16.75 -7.30 9.76
C HIS A 417 16.36 -6.06 8.93
N LYS A 418 17.25 -5.61 8.07
CA LYS A 418 16.98 -4.57 7.06
C LYS A 418 17.78 -4.86 5.80
N ARG A 419 17.31 -4.36 4.67
CA ARG A 419 18.11 -4.33 3.43
C ARG A 419 19.12 -3.19 3.48
N THR A 420 20.24 -3.36 2.78
CA THR A 420 21.32 -2.36 2.68
C THR A 420 21.36 -1.65 1.32
N ASP A 421 20.49 -2.06 0.38
CA ASP A 421 20.48 -1.60 -1.01
C ASP A 421 19.21 -0.85 -1.44
N ILE A 422 18.38 -0.39 -0.47
CA ILE A 422 17.18 0.41 -0.77
C ILE A 422 17.56 1.69 -1.52
N GLY A 423 16.94 1.88 -2.70
CA GLY A 423 17.17 3.02 -3.56
C GLY A 423 18.36 2.88 -4.51
N MET A 424 19.19 1.84 -4.39
CA MET A 424 20.37 1.68 -5.27
C MET A 424 20.01 1.51 -6.74
N ARG A 425 18.87 0.87 -7.05
CA ARG A 425 18.36 0.79 -8.43
C ARG A 425 17.96 2.18 -8.97
N ALA A 426 17.36 2.99 -8.12
CA ALA A 426 16.98 4.35 -8.48
C ALA A 426 18.22 5.23 -8.73
N LEU A 427 19.26 5.11 -7.91
CA LEU A 427 20.53 5.83 -8.12
C LEU A 427 21.22 5.44 -9.42
N LYS A 428 21.20 4.17 -9.79
CA LYS A 428 21.74 3.70 -11.08
C LYS A 428 21.00 4.27 -12.29
N ALA A 429 19.71 4.59 -12.15
CA ALA A 429 18.91 5.16 -13.22
C ALA A 429 19.18 6.67 -13.47
N ILE A 430 19.76 7.37 -12.50
CA ILE A 430 20.08 8.81 -12.57
C ILE A 430 21.59 9.09 -12.66
N ALA A 431 22.45 8.06 -12.61
CA ALA A 431 23.90 8.14 -12.80
C ALA A 431 24.26 8.21 -14.29
#